data_f82a7447290591a27843f8199347fb6c
#
_entry.id   f82a7447290591a27843f8199347fb6c
#
_cell.length_a   1.000
_cell.length_b   1.000
_cell.length_c   1.000
_cell.angle_alpha   90.00
_cell.angle_beta   90.00
_cell.angle_gamma   90.00
#
_symmetry.space_group_name_H-M   'P 1'
#
loop_
_entity.id
_entity.type
_entity.pdbx_description
1 polymer ?
#
loop_
_entity_poly.entity_id
_entity_poly.type
_entity_poly.pdbx_seq_one_letter_code
_entity_poly.pdbx_strand_id
1 'polypeptide(L)'
;MKIYLVGGAVRDQIMGLAVKDKDYVVVGSTFKEMVKLGYKPIGKDFPVFLHPKTHNEYALARTERKVSRGYKGFRIYASKEVTLEEDLKRRDLTINAIAKDARGQFIDPFHGIKDIKNKVLRHVSSAFVEDPIRVLRIARFSARFHQFKIHPKTESILKQIVRNKEIEAVASERIWHELFVGFSEKKSYLMIEVLHKCGALKLLLPEMNYIKHKHSIKKSFEYALKSKYSPEIKAALFFMYLYPLRLNGSLEEEIYTRLSVPNAVKKLTQKTISNLSDLKEFKKLKSRQILDLIYKMDLFRNPDTFSDMMKIFEAFISNQPAQLKTAQTTLKSLKKIGRAHV
;
A
#
# COMPACT_ATOMS: atom_id res chain seq x y z
N MET A 1 9.87 -34.75 -1.81
CA MET A 1 9.16 -33.45 -1.98
C MET A 1 8.13 -33.30 -0.87
N LYS A 2 8.16 -32.17 -0.14
CA LYS A 2 7.16 -31.81 0.88
C LYS A 2 6.58 -30.45 0.51
N ILE A 3 5.28 -30.25 0.73
CA ILE A 3 4.55 -29.03 0.35
C ILE A 3 3.93 -28.44 1.61
N TYR A 4 4.08 -27.13 1.78
CA TYR A 4 3.59 -26.39 2.93
C TYR A 4 2.82 -25.15 2.48
N LEU A 5 1.62 -24.94 3.03
CA LEU A 5 0.94 -23.65 2.95
C LEU A 5 1.71 -22.64 3.82
N VAL A 6 1.93 -21.43 3.33
CA VAL A 6 2.81 -20.46 4.03
C VAL A 6 2.28 -19.04 4.01
N GLY A 7 2.88 -18.20 4.83
CA GLY A 7 2.74 -16.74 4.74
C GLY A 7 1.38 -16.19 5.12
N GLY A 8 0.86 -15.29 4.27
CA GLY A 8 -0.39 -14.58 4.52
C GLY A 8 -1.59 -15.47 4.75
N ALA A 9 -1.69 -16.58 4.01
CA ALA A 9 -2.78 -17.55 4.13
C ALA A 9 -2.81 -18.21 5.52
N VAL A 10 -1.64 -18.63 6.04
CA VAL A 10 -1.53 -19.26 7.36
C VAL A 10 -1.81 -18.26 8.46
N ARG A 11 -1.24 -17.06 8.38
CA ARG A 11 -1.52 -15.96 9.31
C ARG A 11 -3.01 -15.64 9.38
N ASP A 12 -3.65 -15.43 8.22
CA ASP A 12 -5.05 -15.03 8.16
C ASP A 12 -5.96 -16.15 8.70
N GLN A 13 -5.60 -17.42 8.45
CA GLN A 13 -6.30 -18.58 9.04
C GLN A 13 -6.18 -18.58 10.58
N ILE A 14 -4.99 -18.36 11.14
CA ILE A 14 -4.79 -18.30 12.60
C ILE A 14 -5.58 -17.14 13.23
N MET A 15 -5.70 -16.03 12.49
CA MET A 15 -6.44 -14.84 12.92
C MET A 15 -7.96 -14.95 12.70
N GLY A 16 -8.47 -16.04 12.13
CA GLY A 16 -9.90 -16.17 11.78
C GLY A 16 -10.35 -15.23 10.67
N LEU A 17 -9.43 -14.77 9.81
CA LEU A 17 -9.71 -13.91 8.67
C LEU A 17 -9.93 -14.74 7.40
N ALA A 18 -10.69 -14.20 6.44
CA ALA A 18 -10.87 -14.83 5.14
C ALA A 18 -9.54 -14.96 4.40
N VAL A 19 -9.19 -16.17 4.00
CA VAL A 19 -8.01 -16.46 3.18
C VAL A 19 -8.37 -16.21 1.71
N LYS A 20 -7.68 -15.30 1.07
CA LYS A 20 -7.89 -14.96 -0.35
C LYS A 20 -6.99 -15.78 -1.25
N ASP A 21 -5.68 -15.66 -1.06
CA ASP A 21 -4.66 -16.28 -1.89
C ASP A 21 -3.91 -17.34 -1.07
N LYS A 22 -3.54 -18.43 -1.72
CA LYS A 22 -2.82 -19.55 -1.08
C LYS A 22 -1.47 -19.72 -1.74
N ASP A 23 -0.42 -19.39 -1.00
CA ASP A 23 0.97 -19.58 -1.41
C ASP A 23 1.54 -20.85 -0.77
N TYR A 24 2.23 -21.64 -1.57
CA TYR A 24 2.86 -22.87 -1.11
C TYR A 24 4.38 -22.83 -1.28
N VAL A 25 5.10 -23.41 -0.32
CA VAL A 25 6.54 -23.67 -0.43
C VAL A 25 6.74 -25.17 -0.64
N VAL A 26 7.59 -25.50 -1.61
CA VAL A 26 8.00 -26.86 -1.97
C VAL A 26 9.42 -27.10 -1.51
N VAL A 27 9.62 -28.03 -0.61
CA VAL A 27 10.93 -28.46 -0.07
C VAL A 27 11.32 -29.79 -0.67
N GLY A 28 12.61 -29.95 -0.99
CA GLY A 28 13.16 -31.22 -1.50
C GLY A 28 12.78 -31.51 -2.95
N SER A 29 12.63 -30.46 -3.78
CA SER A 29 12.41 -30.58 -5.22
C SER A 29 13.26 -29.61 -6.02
N THR A 30 13.30 -29.79 -7.34
CA THR A 30 14.03 -28.95 -8.28
C THR A 30 13.10 -28.33 -9.30
N PHE A 31 13.58 -27.30 -10.01
CA PHE A 31 12.83 -26.67 -11.11
C PHE A 31 12.40 -27.73 -12.16
N LYS A 32 13.32 -28.61 -12.56
CA LYS A 32 13.06 -29.65 -13.56
C LYS A 32 11.99 -30.64 -13.09
N GLU A 33 12.01 -31.02 -11.83
CA GLU A 33 11.01 -31.93 -11.24
C GLU A 33 9.62 -31.27 -11.18
N MET A 34 9.54 -30.00 -10.82
CA MET A 34 8.26 -29.27 -10.81
C MET A 34 7.65 -29.18 -12.21
N VAL A 35 8.45 -28.87 -13.22
CA VAL A 35 7.98 -28.85 -14.63
C VAL A 35 7.52 -30.23 -15.07
N LYS A 36 8.28 -31.31 -14.74
CA LYS A 36 7.89 -32.68 -15.06
C LYS A 36 6.57 -33.10 -14.42
N LEU A 37 6.25 -32.55 -13.25
CA LEU A 37 4.97 -32.76 -12.55
C LEU A 37 3.83 -31.89 -13.11
N GLY A 38 4.05 -31.14 -14.18
CA GLY A 38 3.04 -30.32 -14.86
C GLY A 38 2.82 -28.94 -14.25
N TYR A 39 3.65 -28.50 -13.29
CA TYR A 39 3.59 -27.13 -12.78
C TYR A 39 4.14 -26.15 -13.82
N LYS A 40 3.41 -25.05 -14.03
CA LYS A 40 3.78 -24.02 -15.03
C LYS A 40 4.64 -22.94 -14.39
N PRO A 41 5.91 -22.74 -14.84
CA PRO A 41 6.75 -21.69 -14.27
C PRO A 41 6.19 -20.30 -14.59
N ILE A 42 6.24 -19.39 -13.61
CA ILE A 42 5.89 -17.98 -13.73
C ILE A 42 7.07 -17.12 -13.26
N GLY A 43 7.35 -16.04 -14.01
CA GLY A 43 8.50 -15.19 -13.75
C GLY A 43 9.82 -15.77 -14.26
N LYS A 44 10.74 -14.86 -14.61
CA LYS A 44 12.04 -15.24 -15.19
C LYS A 44 13.11 -15.49 -14.11
N ASP A 45 13.00 -14.80 -12.97
CA ASP A 45 14.07 -14.70 -11.98
C ASP A 45 13.81 -15.51 -10.71
N PHE A 46 12.58 -15.98 -10.50
CA PHE A 46 12.18 -16.69 -9.27
C PHE A 46 11.59 -18.06 -9.58
N PRO A 47 11.97 -19.12 -8.84
CA PRO A 47 11.43 -20.46 -9.04
C PRO A 47 10.00 -20.59 -8.46
N VAL A 48 9.06 -19.88 -9.09
CA VAL A 48 7.64 -19.88 -8.74
C VAL A 48 6.85 -20.53 -9.88
N PHE A 49 5.84 -21.28 -9.53
CA PHE A 49 5.04 -22.08 -10.47
C PHE A 49 3.55 -21.94 -10.15
N LEU A 50 2.71 -22.06 -11.16
CA LEU A 50 1.28 -22.25 -10.99
C LEU A 50 0.93 -23.73 -10.99
N HIS A 51 0.10 -24.13 -10.06
CA HIS A 51 -0.45 -25.48 -10.01
C HIS A 51 -1.39 -25.72 -11.21
N PRO A 52 -1.27 -26.83 -11.96
CA PRO A 52 -1.98 -27.03 -13.22
C PRO A 52 -3.52 -26.98 -13.13
N LYS A 53 -4.09 -27.35 -11.98
CA LYS A 53 -5.55 -27.38 -11.77
C LYS A 53 -6.08 -26.18 -10.97
N THR A 54 -5.37 -25.79 -9.89
CA THR A 54 -5.88 -24.77 -8.94
C THR A 54 -5.39 -23.38 -9.21
N HIS A 55 -4.35 -23.23 -10.04
CA HIS A 55 -3.64 -21.98 -10.32
C HIS A 55 -3.03 -21.28 -9.09
N ASN A 56 -3.01 -21.96 -7.94
CA ASN A 56 -2.30 -21.46 -6.77
C ASN A 56 -0.78 -21.40 -7.03
N GLU A 57 -0.10 -20.48 -6.34
CA GLU A 57 1.35 -20.29 -6.48
C GLU A 57 2.13 -21.27 -5.60
N TYR A 58 3.12 -21.92 -6.22
CA TYR A 58 4.07 -22.84 -5.59
C TYR A 58 5.48 -22.37 -5.83
N ALA A 59 6.21 -22.02 -4.77
CA ALA A 59 7.60 -21.61 -4.85
C ALA A 59 8.51 -22.71 -4.31
N LEU A 60 9.64 -22.97 -4.97
CA LEU A 60 10.68 -23.81 -4.35
C LEU A 60 11.23 -23.10 -3.11
N ALA A 61 11.50 -23.87 -2.06
CA ALA A 61 12.23 -23.38 -0.90
C ALA A 61 13.56 -22.80 -1.37
N ARG A 62 13.88 -21.60 -0.89
CA ARG A 62 15.06 -20.87 -1.34
C ARG A 62 15.64 -19.99 -0.26
N THR A 63 16.94 -19.74 -0.40
CA THR A 63 17.62 -18.66 0.29
C THR A 63 17.85 -17.50 -0.69
N GLU A 64 17.90 -16.31 -0.16
CA GLU A 64 18.18 -15.08 -0.91
C GLU A 64 19.37 -14.40 -0.25
N ARG A 65 20.36 -13.98 -1.03
CA ARG A 65 21.53 -13.25 -0.54
C ARG A 65 21.69 -11.97 -1.34
N LYS A 66 21.76 -10.85 -0.68
CA LYS A 66 22.07 -9.56 -1.32
C LYS A 66 23.53 -9.55 -1.76
N VAL A 67 23.77 -9.33 -3.04
CA VAL A 67 25.12 -9.24 -3.65
C VAL A 67 25.42 -7.84 -4.18
N SER A 68 24.39 -6.99 -4.42
CA SER A 68 24.53 -5.59 -4.83
C SER A 68 23.31 -4.76 -4.41
N ARG A 69 23.37 -3.45 -4.60
CA ARG A 69 22.22 -2.56 -4.35
C ARG A 69 21.11 -2.76 -5.38
N GLY A 70 19.85 -2.59 -4.96
CA GLY A 70 18.66 -2.64 -5.81
C GLY A 70 18.07 -4.02 -6.00
N TYR A 71 16.97 -4.10 -6.77
CA TYR A 71 16.16 -5.31 -6.96
C TYR A 71 16.93 -6.46 -7.65
N LYS A 72 17.79 -6.15 -8.62
CA LYS A 72 18.64 -7.14 -9.31
C LYS A 72 19.83 -7.61 -8.45
N GLY A 73 19.99 -7.06 -7.25
CA GLY A 73 21.09 -7.38 -6.34
C GLY A 73 20.91 -8.63 -5.50
N PHE A 74 19.90 -9.46 -5.75
CA PHE A 74 19.70 -10.72 -5.04
C PHE A 74 20.16 -11.91 -5.86
N ARG A 75 21.01 -12.75 -5.26
CA ARG A 75 21.25 -14.09 -5.76
C ARG A 75 20.33 -15.06 -5.04
N ILE A 76 19.52 -15.76 -5.83
CA ILE A 76 18.58 -16.76 -5.35
C ILE A 76 19.26 -18.12 -5.45
N TYR A 77 19.21 -18.87 -4.36
CA TYR A 77 19.66 -20.25 -4.31
C TYR A 77 18.47 -21.13 -3.93
N ALA A 78 18.03 -21.96 -4.86
CA ALA A 78 16.96 -22.93 -4.68
C ALA A 78 17.49 -24.32 -5.03
N SER A 79 17.55 -25.20 -4.06
CA SER A 79 18.00 -26.58 -4.22
C SER A 79 17.21 -27.50 -3.30
N LYS A 80 17.41 -28.82 -3.44
CA LYS A 80 16.74 -29.82 -2.60
C LYS A 80 17.12 -29.72 -1.12
N GLU A 81 18.31 -29.20 -0.84
CA GLU A 81 18.89 -29.09 0.50
C GLU A 81 18.30 -27.92 1.29
N VAL A 82 17.73 -26.92 0.60
CA VAL A 82 17.14 -25.76 1.29
C VAL A 82 15.95 -26.21 2.13
N THR A 83 16.06 -25.97 3.41
CA THR A 83 15.05 -26.34 4.40
C THR A 83 13.87 -25.38 4.43
N LEU A 84 12.75 -25.83 5.00
CA LEU A 84 11.60 -24.95 5.25
C LEU A 84 11.96 -23.77 6.16
N GLU A 85 12.77 -24.02 7.19
CA GLU A 85 13.18 -22.99 8.16
C GLU A 85 14.01 -21.89 7.50
N GLU A 86 14.94 -22.24 6.59
CA GLU A 86 15.71 -21.26 5.82
C GLU A 86 14.82 -20.41 4.92
N ASP A 87 13.80 -20.99 4.26
CA ASP A 87 12.84 -20.21 3.49
C ASP A 87 12.01 -19.28 4.38
N LEU A 88 11.57 -19.74 5.54
CA LEU A 88 10.82 -18.91 6.48
C LEU A 88 11.68 -17.79 7.07
N LYS A 89 12.97 -18.03 7.32
CA LYS A 89 13.94 -17.09 7.91
C LYS A 89 14.15 -15.83 7.07
N ARG A 90 14.08 -15.94 5.74
CA ARG A 90 14.24 -14.79 4.83
C ARG A 90 13.01 -13.90 4.71
N ARG A 91 11.87 -14.29 5.29
CA ARG A 91 10.62 -13.53 5.21
C ARG A 91 10.68 -12.25 6.02
N ASP A 92 9.70 -11.37 5.81
CA ASP A 92 9.64 -10.04 6.41
C ASP A 92 9.28 -10.07 7.91
N LEU A 93 8.15 -10.66 8.24
CA LEU A 93 7.58 -10.64 9.60
C LEU A 93 7.38 -12.06 10.14
N THR A 94 7.56 -12.24 11.45
CA THR A 94 7.30 -13.51 12.14
C THR A 94 5.89 -14.03 11.86
N ILE A 95 4.90 -13.15 11.85
CA ILE A 95 3.50 -13.48 11.54
C ILE A 95 3.29 -14.00 10.10
N ASN A 96 4.22 -13.76 9.19
CA ASN A 96 4.23 -14.26 7.81
C ASN A 96 5.22 -15.43 7.61
N ALA A 97 5.96 -15.81 8.66
CA ALA A 97 6.96 -16.87 8.65
C ALA A 97 6.45 -18.14 9.36
N ILE A 98 5.18 -18.44 9.17
CA ILE A 98 4.51 -19.63 9.67
C ILE A 98 4.13 -20.49 8.47
N ALA A 99 4.32 -21.81 8.61
CA ALA A 99 3.91 -22.79 7.62
C ALA A 99 2.84 -23.73 8.20
N LYS A 100 2.09 -24.37 7.32
CA LYS A 100 1.13 -25.44 7.66
C LYS A 100 1.36 -26.62 6.74
N ASP A 101 1.53 -27.81 7.30
CA ASP A 101 1.73 -29.04 6.56
C ASP A 101 0.41 -29.61 6.02
N ALA A 102 0.52 -30.72 5.27
CA ALA A 102 -0.65 -31.42 4.71
C ALA A 102 -1.56 -32.06 5.78
N ARG A 103 -1.05 -32.31 7.00
CA ARG A 103 -1.82 -32.85 8.14
C ARG A 103 -2.50 -31.75 8.93
N GLY A 104 -2.28 -30.48 8.58
CA GLY A 104 -2.85 -29.35 9.26
C GLY A 104 -2.02 -28.82 10.44
N GLN A 105 -0.83 -29.37 10.67
CA GLN A 105 0.05 -28.91 11.77
C GLN A 105 0.76 -27.61 11.40
N PHE A 106 0.82 -26.68 12.35
CA PHE A 106 1.57 -25.44 12.18
C PHE A 106 3.06 -25.64 12.53
N ILE A 107 3.92 -25.10 11.68
CA ILE A 107 5.36 -25.06 11.85
C ILE A 107 5.77 -23.60 12.00
N ASP A 108 6.19 -23.22 13.20
CA ASP A 108 6.42 -21.82 13.59
C ASP A 108 7.78 -21.65 14.30
N PRO A 109 8.89 -21.75 13.57
CA PRO A 109 10.23 -21.68 14.17
C PRO A 109 10.58 -20.27 14.69
N PHE A 110 9.84 -19.23 14.27
CA PHE A 110 10.11 -17.83 14.60
C PHE A 110 9.06 -17.22 15.54
N HIS A 111 8.22 -18.03 16.16
CA HIS A 111 7.21 -17.62 17.15
C HIS A 111 6.16 -16.63 16.62
N GLY A 112 5.80 -16.73 15.34
CA GLY A 112 4.81 -15.87 14.68
C GLY A 112 3.42 -16.01 15.29
N ILE A 113 3.03 -17.22 15.74
CA ILE A 113 1.75 -17.46 16.44
C ILE A 113 1.70 -16.68 17.75
N LYS A 114 2.81 -16.65 18.49
CA LYS A 114 2.91 -15.84 19.74
C LYS A 114 2.80 -14.35 19.41
N ASP A 115 3.43 -13.88 18.35
CA ASP A 115 3.35 -12.48 17.95
C ASP A 115 1.95 -12.12 17.41
N ILE A 116 1.24 -13.01 16.74
CA ILE A 116 -0.18 -12.83 16.38
C ILE A 116 -1.03 -12.64 17.65
N LYS A 117 -0.90 -13.54 18.63
CA LYS A 117 -1.63 -13.48 19.90
C LYS A 117 -1.36 -12.19 20.67
N ASN A 118 -0.10 -11.76 20.69
CA ASN A 118 0.36 -10.56 21.38
C ASN A 118 0.17 -9.27 20.57
N LYS A 119 -0.33 -9.38 19.30
CA LYS A 119 -0.51 -8.26 18.37
C LYS A 119 0.80 -7.48 18.13
N VAL A 120 1.86 -8.17 17.75
CA VAL A 120 3.20 -7.61 17.50
C VAL A 120 3.61 -7.81 16.05
N LEU A 121 4.12 -6.76 15.41
CA LEU A 121 4.83 -6.81 14.13
C LEU A 121 6.33 -6.88 14.40
N ARG A 122 6.91 -8.06 14.23
CA ARG A 122 8.32 -8.33 14.46
C ARG A 122 8.98 -8.85 13.20
N HIS A 123 10.16 -8.34 12.84
CA HIS A 123 10.98 -8.90 11.78
C HIS A 123 11.50 -10.30 12.15
N VAL A 124 11.69 -11.16 11.14
CA VAL A 124 12.11 -12.55 11.38
C VAL A 124 13.58 -12.65 11.77
N SER A 125 14.47 -12.01 11.03
CA SER A 125 15.92 -12.16 11.17
C SER A 125 16.68 -10.91 10.73
N SER A 126 18.02 -10.93 10.86
CA SER A 126 18.88 -9.87 10.35
C SER A 126 18.82 -9.70 8.82
N ALA A 127 18.41 -10.72 8.07
CA ALA A 127 18.16 -10.62 6.63
C ALA A 127 17.05 -9.63 6.27
N PHE A 128 16.31 -9.11 7.25
CA PHE A 128 15.30 -8.09 7.05
C PHE A 128 15.87 -6.82 6.37
N VAL A 129 17.10 -6.42 6.69
CA VAL A 129 17.75 -5.23 6.11
C VAL A 129 18.09 -5.37 4.62
N GLU A 130 18.11 -6.59 4.11
CA GLU A 130 18.53 -6.85 2.73
C GLU A 130 17.54 -6.30 1.69
N ASP A 131 16.23 -6.27 1.99
CA ASP A 131 15.21 -5.70 1.11
C ASP A 131 14.57 -4.45 1.73
N PRO A 132 14.98 -3.23 1.32
CA PRO A 132 14.49 -1.98 1.90
C PRO A 132 12.98 -1.74 1.73
N ILE A 133 12.33 -2.39 0.75
CA ILE A 133 10.87 -2.30 0.58
C ILE A 133 10.10 -2.78 1.81
N ARG A 134 10.73 -3.59 2.66
CA ARG A 134 10.13 -4.08 3.90
C ARG A 134 9.76 -2.97 4.87
N VAL A 135 10.37 -1.78 4.76
CA VAL A 135 9.96 -0.58 5.49
C VAL A 135 8.52 -0.20 5.12
N LEU A 136 8.22 -0.12 3.82
CA LEU A 136 6.88 0.19 3.34
C LEU A 136 5.89 -0.94 3.65
N ARG A 137 6.34 -2.19 3.55
CA ARG A 137 5.52 -3.36 3.91
C ARG A 137 5.07 -3.33 5.37
N ILE A 138 5.97 -3.03 6.32
CA ILE A 138 5.60 -2.88 7.74
C ILE A 138 4.64 -1.70 7.94
N ALA A 139 4.89 -0.58 7.28
CA ALA A 139 3.98 0.56 7.33
C ALA A 139 2.57 0.18 6.85
N ARG A 140 2.45 -0.56 5.74
CA ARG A 140 1.20 -1.10 5.24
C ARG A 140 0.57 -2.11 6.21
N PHE A 141 1.34 -3.03 6.78
CA PHE A 141 0.83 -3.99 7.77
C PHE A 141 0.30 -3.27 9.03
N SER A 142 0.90 -2.16 9.44
CA SER A 142 0.36 -1.34 10.54
C SER A 142 -1.01 -0.75 10.21
N ALA A 143 -1.27 -0.41 8.95
CA ALA A 143 -2.59 0.04 8.50
C ALA A 143 -3.62 -1.11 8.46
N ARG A 144 -3.19 -2.31 8.05
CA ARG A 144 -4.03 -3.51 7.99
C ARG A 144 -4.35 -4.04 9.39
N PHE A 145 -3.31 -4.22 10.21
CA PHE A 145 -3.40 -4.75 11.56
C PHE A 145 -3.24 -3.62 12.59
N HIS A 146 -4.14 -2.66 12.54
CA HIS A 146 -4.06 -1.41 13.30
C HIS A 146 -4.02 -1.57 14.83
N GLN A 147 -4.29 -2.75 15.35
CA GLN A 147 -4.15 -3.10 16.77
C GLN A 147 -2.76 -3.64 17.11
N PHE A 148 -1.93 -3.95 16.10
CA PHE A 148 -0.60 -4.48 16.30
C PHE A 148 0.41 -3.35 16.52
N LYS A 149 1.34 -3.58 17.45
CA LYS A 149 2.46 -2.67 17.73
C LYS A 149 3.72 -3.17 17.03
N ILE A 150 4.49 -2.28 16.47
CA ILE A 150 5.80 -2.63 15.92
C ILE A 150 6.75 -2.90 17.08
N HIS A 151 7.47 -4.02 17.02
CA HIS A 151 8.44 -4.39 18.07
C HIS A 151 9.62 -3.38 18.08
N PRO A 152 10.13 -2.94 19.26
CA PRO A 152 11.19 -1.92 19.34
C PRO A 152 12.44 -2.23 18.52
N LYS A 153 12.91 -3.48 18.51
CA LYS A 153 14.04 -3.90 17.67
C LYS A 153 13.73 -3.73 16.17
N THR A 154 12.48 -3.95 15.77
CA THR A 154 12.03 -3.74 14.38
C THR A 154 12.01 -2.25 14.03
N GLU A 155 11.50 -1.39 14.92
CA GLU A 155 11.56 0.07 14.73
C GLU A 155 12.99 0.57 14.56
N SER A 156 13.93 0.04 15.34
CA SER A 156 15.36 0.40 15.22
C SER A 156 15.93 0.02 13.86
N ILE A 157 15.59 -1.17 13.35
CA ILE A 157 16.00 -1.63 12.01
C ILE A 157 15.39 -0.76 10.91
N LEU A 158 14.10 -0.40 11.01
CA LEU A 158 13.48 0.52 10.04
C LEU A 158 14.23 1.84 9.95
N LYS A 159 14.56 2.44 11.10
CA LYS A 159 15.33 3.69 11.17
C LYS A 159 16.76 3.53 10.61
N GLN A 160 17.36 2.37 10.79
CA GLN A 160 18.69 2.07 10.23
C GLN A 160 18.65 2.00 8.70
N ILE A 161 17.69 1.26 8.11
CA ILE A 161 17.51 1.16 6.65
C ILE A 161 17.30 2.56 6.05
N VAL A 162 16.47 3.38 6.70
CA VAL A 162 16.19 4.75 6.25
C VAL A 162 17.44 5.63 6.33
N ARG A 163 18.19 5.60 7.44
CA ARG A 163 19.43 6.37 7.59
C ARG A 163 20.49 6.02 6.54
N ASN A 164 20.55 4.77 6.17
CA ASN A 164 21.47 4.29 5.12
C ASN A 164 20.98 4.63 3.70
N LYS A 165 19.84 5.32 3.56
CA LYS A 165 19.22 5.69 2.28
C LYS A 165 18.97 4.49 1.34
N GLU A 166 18.83 3.31 1.89
CA GLU A 166 18.62 2.07 1.10
C GLU A 166 17.29 2.10 0.33
N ILE A 167 16.29 2.85 0.81
CA ILE A 167 14.99 3.00 0.15
C ILE A 167 15.12 3.70 -1.21
N GLU A 168 16.09 4.60 -1.39
CA GLU A 168 16.32 5.31 -2.66
C GLU A 168 16.71 4.37 -3.81
N ALA A 169 17.23 3.19 -3.49
CA ALA A 169 17.57 2.15 -4.48
C ALA A 169 16.40 1.22 -4.84
N VAL A 170 15.24 1.40 -4.23
CA VAL A 170 14.04 0.61 -4.53
C VAL A 170 13.35 1.17 -5.77
N ALA A 171 12.96 0.29 -6.70
CA ALA A 171 12.20 0.70 -7.88
C ALA A 171 10.89 1.40 -7.47
N SER A 172 10.61 2.54 -8.10
CA SER A 172 9.47 3.40 -7.77
C SER A 172 8.13 2.70 -7.91
N GLU A 173 8.00 1.75 -8.85
CA GLU A 173 6.80 0.92 -9.02
C GLU A 173 6.55 0.03 -7.81
N ARG A 174 7.60 -0.51 -7.17
CA ARG A 174 7.47 -1.29 -5.94
C ARG A 174 7.05 -0.40 -4.77
N ILE A 175 7.61 0.80 -4.68
CA ILE A 175 7.23 1.81 -3.69
C ILE A 175 5.75 2.15 -3.86
N TRP A 176 5.34 2.50 -5.08
CA TRP A 176 3.95 2.81 -5.38
C TRP A 176 3.00 1.66 -5.04
N HIS A 177 3.37 0.44 -5.42
CA HIS A 177 2.55 -0.75 -5.13
C HIS A 177 2.26 -0.88 -3.62
N GLU A 178 3.27 -0.78 -2.76
CA GLU A 178 3.07 -0.88 -1.30
C GLU A 178 2.24 0.29 -0.75
N LEU A 179 2.44 1.51 -1.26
CA LEU A 179 1.63 2.67 -0.89
C LEU A 179 0.18 2.48 -1.31
N PHE A 180 -0.07 2.05 -2.54
CA PHE A 180 -1.40 1.88 -3.09
C PHE A 180 -2.19 0.78 -2.35
N VAL A 181 -1.57 -0.37 -2.10
CA VAL A 181 -2.17 -1.41 -1.27
C VAL A 181 -2.42 -0.90 0.15
N GLY A 182 -1.51 -0.08 0.69
CA GLY A 182 -1.69 0.58 1.99
C GLY A 182 -2.90 1.53 2.02
N PHE A 183 -3.19 2.24 0.94
CA PHE A 183 -4.42 3.05 0.81
C PHE A 183 -5.69 2.19 0.79
N SER A 184 -5.61 0.93 0.40
CA SER A 184 -6.74 -0.01 0.47
C SER A 184 -7.06 -0.46 1.89
N GLU A 185 -6.12 -0.35 2.81
CA GLU A 185 -6.26 -0.85 4.17
C GLU A 185 -7.19 0.00 5.05
N LYS A 186 -7.70 -0.62 6.15
CA LYS A 186 -8.70 0.02 7.04
C LYS A 186 -8.21 1.32 7.67
N LYS A 187 -6.98 1.37 8.14
CA LYS A 187 -6.42 2.56 8.82
C LYS A 187 -5.22 3.11 8.04
N SER A 188 -5.46 3.43 6.77
CA SER A 188 -4.40 3.87 5.83
C SER A 188 -3.51 5.00 6.37
N TYR A 189 -4.03 5.90 7.20
CA TYR A 189 -3.24 6.96 7.83
C TYR A 189 -2.11 6.44 8.73
N LEU A 190 -2.26 5.23 9.32
CA LEU A 190 -1.19 4.64 10.14
C LEU A 190 0.04 4.26 9.31
N MET A 191 -0.15 3.89 8.03
CA MET A 191 0.97 3.70 7.10
C MET A 191 1.80 4.99 7.01
N ILE A 192 1.14 6.14 6.79
CA ILE A 192 1.81 7.44 6.67
C ILE A 192 2.52 7.80 7.99
N GLU A 193 1.86 7.54 9.11
CA GLU A 193 2.43 7.77 10.45
C GLU A 193 3.70 6.95 10.69
N VAL A 194 3.70 5.66 10.34
CA VAL A 194 4.88 4.78 10.48
C VAL A 194 6.01 5.23 9.57
N LEU A 195 5.72 5.57 8.31
CA LEU A 195 6.72 6.10 7.37
C LEU A 195 7.34 7.41 7.88
N HIS A 196 6.53 8.26 8.52
CA HIS A 196 7.05 9.47 9.16
C HIS A 196 7.94 9.16 10.36
N LYS A 197 7.49 8.29 11.29
CA LYS A 197 8.22 7.93 12.51
C LYS A 197 9.59 7.30 12.25
N CYS A 198 9.72 6.50 11.19
CA CYS A 198 11.01 5.92 10.81
C CYS A 198 11.85 6.83 9.90
N GLY A 199 11.32 7.98 9.45
CA GLY A 199 11.99 8.93 8.57
C GLY A 199 11.82 8.63 7.07
N ALA A 200 11.20 7.52 6.70
CA ALA A 200 11.02 7.14 5.29
C ALA A 200 10.17 8.15 4.51
N LEU A 201 9.15 8.74 5.14
CA LEU A 201 8.32 9.75 4.48
C LEU A 201 9.13 10.96 4.02
N LYS A 202 10.15 11.37 4.79
CA LYS A 202 11.03 12.49 4.43
C LYS A 202 11.94 12.17 3.23
N LEU A 203 12.31 10.90 3.03
CA LEU A 203 13.06 10.48 1.84
C LEU A 203 12.16 10.39 0.60
N LEU A 204 10.95 9.86 0.76
CA LEU A 204 10.01 9.65 -0.36
C LEU A 204 9.33 10.94 -0.80
N LEU A 205 8.98 11.80 0.15
CA LEU A 205 8.24 13.05 -0.04
C LEU A 205 8.79 14.13 0.89
N PRO A 206 10.00 14.66 0.62
CA PRO A 206 10.62 15.71 1.43
C PRO A 206 9.77 16.98 1.48
N GLU A 207 8.93 17.20 0.48
CA GLU A 207 8.03 18.34 0.35
C GLU A 207 6.87 18.29 1.37
N MET A 208 6.53 17.08 1.89
CA MET A 208 5.39 16.94 2.78
C MET A 208 5.69 17.35 4.22
N ASN A 209 5.07 18.41 4.69
CA ASN A 209 5.07 18.76 6.11
C ASN A 209 4.03 17.92 6.87
N TYR A 210 4.38 16.67 7.17
CA TYR A 210 3.47 15.76 7.86
C TYR A 210 3.03 16.28 9.23
N ILE A 211 3.93 16.86 10.02
CA ILE A 211 3.62 17.35 11.38
C ILE A 211 2.50 18.40 11.32
N LYS A 212 2.57 19.33 10.39
CA LYS A 212 1.53 20.36 10.17
C LYS A 212 0.18 19.73 9.82
N HIS A 213 0.18 18.65 9.04
CA HIS A 213 -1.04 18.08 8.48
C HIS A 213 -1.52 16.80 9.19
N LYS A 214 -0.77 16.27 10.16
CA LYS A 214 -1.03 14.99 10.83
C LYS A 214 -2.50 14.78 11.25
N HIS A 215 -3.08 15.77 11.93
CA HIS A 215 -4.45 15.69 12.45
C HIS A 215 -5.48 15.69 11.31
N SER A 216 -5.28 16.56 10.32
CA SER A 216 -6.16 16.66 9.15
C SER A 216 -6.09 15.39 8.29
N ILE A 217 -4.88 14.86 8.05
CA ILE A 217 -4.69 13.58 7.35
C ILE A 217 -5.49 12.48 8.04
N LYS A 218 -5.32 12.32 9.36
CA LYS A 218 -6.06 11.30 10.12
C LYS A 218 -7.57 11.44 9.94
N LYS A 219 -8.12 12.63 10.17
CA LYS A 219 -9.57 12.89 10.03
C LYS A 219 -10.09 12.62 8.62
N SER A 220 -9.38 13.09 7.60
CA SER A 220 -9.77 12.87 6.21
C SER A 220 -9.79 11.40 5.83
N PHE A 221 -8.78 10.64 6.29
CA PHE A 221 -8.73 9.20 6.02
C PHE A 221 -9.76 8.41 6.82
N GLU A 222 -10.11 8.83 8.03
CA GLU A 222 -11.22 8.26 8.80
C GLU A 222 -12.57 8.55 8.14
N TYR A 223 -12.74 9.76 7.58
CA TYR A 223 -13.92 10.11 6.78
C TYR A 223 -14.01 9.23 5.52
N ALA A 224 -12.92 9.13 4.76
CA ALA A 224 -12.84 8.30 3.56
C ALA A 224 -13.12 6.81 3.85
N LEU A 225 -12.69 6.31 5.01
CA LEU A 225 -12.99 4.93 5.45
C LEU A 225 -14.48 4.75 5.72
N LYS A 226 -15.11 5.65 6.51
CA LYS A 226 -16.55 5.60 6.81
C LYS A 226 -17.39 5.67 5.54
N SER A 227 -16.96 6.47 4.58
CA SER A 227 -17.63 6.66 3.29
C SER A 227 -17.28 5.58 2.25
N LYS A 228 -16.45 4.58 2.61
CA LYS A 228 -16.02 3.47 1.74
C LYS A 228 -15.37 3.93 0.43
N TYR A 229 -14.56 5.00 0.48
CA TYR A 229 -13.86 5.51 -0.71
C TYR A 229 -12.79 4.55 -1.21
N SER A 230 -12.60 4.53 -2.52
CA SER A 230 -11.65 3.66 -3.20
C SER A 230 -10.19 4.03 -2.87
N PRO A 231 -9.23 3.12 -3.10
CA PRO A 231 -7.80 3.40 -2.91
C PRO A 231 -7.30 4.57 -3.76
N GLU A 232 -7.82 4.74 -4.98
CA GLU A 232 -7.47 5.84 -5.90
C GLU A 232 -7.85 7.19 -5.28
N ILE A 233 -9.06 7.29 -4.72
CA ILE A 233 -9.53 8.49 -4.02
C ILE A 233 -8.66 8.78 -2.80
N LYS A 234 -8.31 7.77 -2.01
CA LYS A 234 -7.43 7.94 -0.85
C LYS A 234 -6.01 8.34 -1.25
N ALA A 235 -5.49 7.79 -2.36
CA ALA A 235 -4.20 8.19 -2.91
C ALA A 235 -4.22 9.66 -3.38
N ALA A 236 -5.22 10.07 -4.15
CA ALA A 236 -5.40 11.46 -4.55
C ALA A 236 -5.56 12.39 -3.34
N LEU A 237 -6.35 12.00 -2.34
CA LEU A 237 -6.52 12.72 -1.08
C LEU A 237 -5.18 12.91 -0.34
N PHE A 238 -4.29 11.91 -0.38
CA PHE A 238 -2.96 12.04 0.22
C PHE A 238 -2.14 13.15 -0.44
N PHE A 239 -2.13 13.21 -1.77
CA PHE A 239 -1.42 14.26 -2.52
C PHE A 239 -2.04 15.65 -2.36
N MET A 240 -3.33 15.78 -1.99
CA MET A 240 -3.94 17.07 -1.67
C MET A 240 -3.20 17.81 -0.54
N TYR A 241 -2.50 17.10 0.35
CA TYR A 241 -1.72 17.70 1.43
C TYR A 241 -0.39 18.32 0.99
N LEU A 242 0.00 18.15 -0.28
CA LEU A 242 1.11 18.88 -0.92
C LEU A 242 0.65 20.21 -1.54
N TYR A 243 -0.65 20.41 -1.75
CA TYR A 243 -1.22 21.61 -2.38
C TYR A 243 -0.78 22.95 -1.73
N PRO A 244 -0.67 23.08 -0.37
CA PRO A 244 -0.25 24.33 0.25
C PRO A 244 1.11 24.86 -0.20
N LEU A 245 1.93 24.01 -0.82
CA LEU A 245 3.27 24.38 -1.32
C LEU A 245 3.22 25.14 -2.64
N ARG A 246 2.02 25.29 -3.27
CA ARG A 246 1.87 25.90 -4.60
C ARG A 246 2.93 25.33 -5.57
N LEU A 247 3.01 24.01 -5.63
CA LEU A 247 3.95 23.32 -6.51
C LEU A 247 3.80 23.87 -7.92
N ASN A 248 4.90 24.33 -8.52
CA ASN A 248 4.90 24.59 -9.96
C ASN A 248 4.76 23.24 -10.67
N GLY A 249 4.24 23.24 -11.89
CA GLY A 249 3.96 21.99 -12.62
C GLY A 249 5.15 21.05 -12.76
N SER A 250 6.38 21.57 -12.75
CA SER A 250 7.62 20.77 -12.83
C SER A 250 7.88 19.96 -11.56
N LEU A 251 7.73 20.55 -10.38
CA LEU A 251 7.95 19.87 -9.09
C LEU A 251 6.85 18.84 -8.83
N GLU A 252 5.62 19.14 -9.22
CA GLU A 252 4.51 18.20 -9.11
C GLU A 252 4.76 16.96 -9.98
N GLU A 253 5.21 17.16 -11.22
CA GLU A 253 5.56 16.08 -12.15
C GLU A 253 6.73 15.23 -11.62
N GLU A 254 7.73 15.87 -11.03
CA GLU A 254 8.87 15.19 -10.40
C GLU A 254 8.40 14.25 -9.27
N ILE A 255 7.50 14.73 -8.40
CA ILE A 255 6.94 13.91 -7.31
C ILE A 255 6.21 12.68 -7.86
N TYR A 256 5.37 12.87 -8.87
CA TYR A 256 4.61 11.76 -9.46
C TYR A 256 5.52 10.77 -10.16
N THR A 257 6.55 11.23 -10.86
CA THR A 257 7.55 10.37 -11.51
C THR A 257 8.37 9.60 -10.48
N ARG A 258 8.88 10.28 -9.45
CA ARG A 258 9.66 9.67 -8.36
C ARG A 258 8.92 8.52 -7.65
N LEU A 259 7.60 8.61 -7.55
CA LEU A 259 6.77 7.59 -6.92
C LEU A 259 6.06 6.67 -7.91
N SER A 260 6.25 6.82 -9.22
CA SER A 260 5.53 6.10 -10.27
C SER A 260 4.00 6.16 -10.11
N VAL A 261 3.47 7.35 -9.80
CA VAL A 261 2.03 7.55 -9.58
C VAL A 261 1.27 7.37 -10.89
N PRO A 262 0.23 6.50 -10.96
CA PRO A 262 -0.55 6.30 -12.17
C PRO A 262 -1.26 7.58 -12.65
N ASN A 263 -1.36 7.74 -13.96
CA ASN A 263 -1.97 8.91 -14.60
C ASN A 263 -3.42 9.19 -14.10
N ALA A 264 -4.18 8.14 -13.76
CA ALA A 264 -5.53 8.31 -13.23
C ALA A 264 -5.53 9.06 -11.91
N VAL A 265 -4.67 8.68 -10.95
CA VAL A 265 -4.54 9.34 -9.64
C VAL A 265 -4.00 10.75 -9.81
N LYS A 266 -2.97 10.92 -10.64
CA LYS A 266 -2.37 12.22 -10.97
C LYS A 266 -3.43 13.20 -11.51
N LYS A 267 -4.13 12.85 -12.59
CA LYS A 267 -5.18 13.68 -13.20
C LYS A 267 -6.31 14.01 -12.22
N LEU A 268 -6.73 13.03 -11.41
CA LEU A 268 -7.78 13.23 -10.42
C LEU A 268 -7.33 14.24 -9.35
N THR A 269 -6.09 14.12 -8.85
CA THR A 269 -5.52 15.07 -7.88
C THR A 269 -5.42 16.47 -8.47
N GLN A 270 -4.84 16.63 -9.64
CA GLN A 270 -4.63 17.91 -10.32
C GLN A 270 -5.96 18.63 -10.59
N LYS A 271 -6.95 17.90 -11.12
CA LYS A 271 -8.30 18.46 -11.34
C LYS A 271 -8.96 18.89 -10.04
N THR A 272 -8.79 18.14 -8.95
CA THR A 272 -9.36 18.53 -7.65
C THR A 272 -8.68 19.78 -7.10
N ILE A 273 -7.35 19.87 -7.20
CA ILE A 273 -6.54 21.01 -6.74
C ILE A 273 -6.91 22.27 -7.52
N SER A 274 -6.99 22.21 -8.85
CA SER A 274 -7.29 23.38 -9.70
C SER A 274 -8.66 23.99 -9.43
N ASN A 275 -9.61 23.20 -8.93
CA ASN A 275 -10.96 23.67 -8.58
C ASN A 275 -11.16 23.89 -7.08
N LEU A 276 -10.13 23.69 -6.25
CA LEU A 276 -10.26 23.71 -4.78
C LEU A 276 -10.71 25.07 -4.25
N SER A 277 -10.20 26.17 -4.82
CA SER A 277 -10.57 27.54 -4.43
C SER A 277 -12.04 27.81 -4.69
N ASP A 278 -12.50 27.52 -5.90
CA ASP A 278 -13.91 27.75 -6.31
C ASP A 278 -14.87 26.89 -5.49
N LEU A 279 -14.47 25.62 -5.19
CA LEU A 279 -15.25 24.74 -4.34
C LEU A 279 -15.38 25.25 -2.89
N LYS A 280 -14.31 25.83 -2.33
CA LYS A 280 -14.34 26.41 -0.98
C LYS A 280 -15.23 27.65 -0.90
N GLU A 281 -15.26 28.44 -1.95
CA GLU A 281 -16.00 29.72 -2.00
C GLU A 281 -17.32 29.62 -2.78
N PHE A 282 -17.80 28.41 -3.05
CA PHE A 282 -18.93 28.12 -3.92
C PHE A 282 -20.15 29.04 -3.66
N LYS A 283 -20.47 29.33 -2.38
CA LYS A 283 -21.60 30.18 -2.03
C LYS A 283 -21.49 31.64 -2.51
N LYS A 284 -20.27 32.08 -2.81
CA LYS A 284 -19.98 33.43 -3.29
C LYS A 284 -19.93 33.52 -4.82
N LEU A 285 -19.95 32.37 -5.51
CA LEU A 285 -19.87 32.33 -6.96
C LEU A 285 -21.16 32.83 -7.60
N LYS A 286 -21.03 33.65 -8.66
CA LYS A 286 -22.12 34.05 -9.53
C LYS A 286 -22.50 32.90 -10.47
N SER A 287 -23.73 32.95 -11.02
CA SER A 287 -24.25 31.88 -11.90
C SER A 287 -23.31 31.49 -13.04
N ARG A 288 -22.67 32.48 -13.70
CA ARG A 288 -21.69 32.21 -14.77
C ARG A 288 -20.45 31.46 -14.25
N GLN A 289 -19.95 31.84 -13.08
CA GLN A 289 -18.79 31.16 -12.46
C GLN A 289 -19.13 29.72 -12.03
N ILE A 290 -20.37 29.49 -11.58
CA ILE A 290 -20.86 28.15 -11.26
C ILE A 290 -20.91 27.31 -12.54
N LEU A 291 -21.39 27.85 -13.66
CA LEU A 291 -21.41 27.16 -14.94
C LEU A 291 -19.99 26.80 -15.42
N ASP A 292 -19.08 27.77 -15.35
CA ASP A 292 -17.68 27.55 -15.70
C ASP A 292 -17.04 26.46 -14.84
N LEU A 293 -17.33 26.44 -13.53
CA LEU A 293 -16.85 25.39 -12.60
C LEU A 293 -17.41 24.02 -12.98
N ILE A 294 -18.69 23.91 -13.35
CA ILE A 294 -19.32 22.66 -13.80
C ILE A 294 -18.59 22.10 -15.02
N TYR A 295 -18.30 22.96 -16.02
CA TYR A 295 -17.55 22.55 -17.20
C TYR A 295 -16.11 22.17 -16.89
N LYS A 296 -15.38 22.92 -16.06
CA LYS A 296 -14.01 22.61 -15.62
C LYS A 296 -13.95 21.28 -14.88
N MET A 297 -14.97 20.96 -14.10
CA MET A 297 -15.06 19.71 -13.34
C MET A 297 -15.60 18.54 -14.18
N ASP A 298 -15.86 18.71 -15.46
CA ASP A 298 -16.36 17.68 -16.38
C ASP A 298 -17.66 17.00 -15.96
N LEU A 299 -18.55 17.71 -15.23
CA LEU A 299 -19.79 17.12 -14.71
C LEU A 299 -20.64 16.42 -15.80
N PHE A 300 -20.76 17.01 -16.98
CA PHE A 300 -21.56 16.47 -18.08
C PHE A 300 -20.84 15.42 -18.89
N ARG A 301 -19.52 15.57 -19.12
CA ARG A 301 -18.74 14.66 -19.96
C ARG A 301 -18.21 13.44 -19.18
N ASN A 302 -17.91 13.61 -17.89
CA ASN A 302 -17.38 12.54 -17.05
C ASN A 302 -17.89 12.67 -15.60
N PRO A 303 -19.16 12.29 -15.35
CA PRO A 303 -19.81 12.42 -14.05
C PRO A 303 -19.12 11.59 -12.95
N ASP A 304 -18.44 10.51 -13.30
CA ASP A 304 -17.70 9.69 -12.33
C ASP A 304 -16.46 10.43 -11.81
N THR A 305 -15.68 11.04 -12.70
CA THR A 305 -14.53 11.89 -12.30
C THR A 305 -15.00 13.06 -11.45
N PHE A 306 -16.10 13.72 -11.82
CA PHE A 306 -16.71 14.76 -11.00
C PHE A 306 -17.07 14.25 -9.61
N SER A 307 -17.73 13.09 -9.53
CA SER A 307 -18.11 12.47 -8.27
C SER A 307 -16.88 12.19 -7.39
N ASP A 308 -15.79 11.69 -7.97
CA ASP A 308 -14.56 11.38 -7.26
C ASP A 308 -13.84 12.64 -6.77
N MET A 309 -13.78 13.71 -7.57
CA MET A 309 -13.30 15.02 -7.12
C MET A 309 -14.07 15.53 -5.91
N MET A 310 -15.40 15.43 -5.91
CA MET A 310 -16.23 15.85 -4.79
C MET A 310 -15.99 15.00 -3.53
N LYS A 311 -15.79 13.67 -3.67
CA LYS A 311 -15.42 12.79 -2.55
C LYS A 311 -14.10 13.20 -1.93
N ILE A 312 -13.08 13.51 -2.76
CA ILE A 312 -11.77 13.98 -2.30
C ILE A 312 -11.94 15.32 -1.56
N PHE A 313 -12.67 16.26 -2.14
CA PHE A 313 -12.90 17.56 -1.53
C PHE A 313 -13.60 17.43 -0.18
N GLU A 314 -14.68 16.65 -0.07
CA GLU A 314 -15.39 16.39 1.18
C GLU A 314 -14.46 15.79 2.25
N ALA A 315 -13.67 14.77 1.88
CA ALA A 315 -12.72 14.16 2.80
C ALA A 315 -11.63 15.16 3.23
N PHE A 316 -11.11 15.97 2.31
CA PHE A 316 -10.06 16.95 2.59
C PHE A 316 -10.51 18.03 3.58
N ILE A 317 -11.77 18.48 3.51
CA ILE A 317 -12.35 19.48 4.41
C ILE A 317 -13.11 18.87 5.58
N SER A 318 -13.07 17.57 5.80
CA SER A 318 -13.86 16.85 6.83
C SER A 318 -13.58 17.30 8.27
N ASN A 319 -12.45 17.98 8.50
CA ASN A 319 -12.12 18.62 9.79
C ASN A 319 -12.76 20.03 9.94
N GLN A 320 -13.49 20.54 8.93
CA GLN A 320 -14.15 21.84 8.91
C GLN A 320 -15.66 21.64 8.66
N PRO A 321 -16.47 21.36 9.72
CA PRO A 321 -17.87 20.94 9.58
C PRO A 321 -18.75 21.91 8.77
N ALA A 322 -18.56 23.22 8.92
CA ALA A 322 -19.31 24.23 8.18
C ALA A 322 -19.03 24.17 6.66
N GLN A 323 -17.76 24.01 6.28
CA GLN A 323 -17.34 23.85 4.87
C GLN A 323 -17.83 22.52 4.29
N LEU A 324 -17.76 21.43 5.08
CA LEU A 324 -18.24 20.12 4.68
C LEU A 324 -19.76 20.15 4.37
N LYS A 325 -20.56 20.77 5.24
CA LYS A 325 -22.00 20.94 5.01
C LYS A 325 -22.27 21.76 3.75
N THR A 326 -21.49 22.81 3.50
CA THR A 326 -21.58 23.61 2.27
C THR A 326 -21.25 22.76 1.04
N ALA A 327 -20.16 22.00 1.06
CA ALA A 327 -19.74 21.13 -0.05
C ALA A 327 -20.82 20.09 -0.39
N GLN A 328 -21.41 19.46 0.63
CA GLN A 328 -22.49 18.49 0.44
C GLN A 328 -23.75 19.11 -0.17
N THR A 329 -24.09 20.33 0.24
CA THR A 329 -25.21 21.08 -0.36
C THR A 329 -24.92 21.44 -1.81
N THR A 330 -23.72 21.91 -2.09
CA THR A 330 -23.23 22.20 -3.44
C THR A 330 -23.31 20.96 -4.34
N LEU A 331 -22.81 19.83 -3.88
CA LEU A 331 -22.87 18.56 -4.64
C LEU A 331 -24.30 18.18 -5.00
N LYS A 332 -25.25 18.32 -4.06
CA LYS A 332 -26.66 18.04 -4.30
C LYS A 332 -27.26 18.98 -5.36
N SER A 333 -26.93 20.26 -5.31
CA SER A 333 -27.39 21.26 -6.28
C SER A 333 -26.83 20.99 -7.68
N LEU A 334 -25.52 20.73 -7.79
CA LEU A 334 -24.87 20.43 -9.06
C LEU A 334 -25.41 19.14 -9.70
N LYS A 335 -25.66 18.09 -8.91
CA LYS A 335 -26.27 16.84 -9.40
C LYS A 335 -27.69 17.06 -9.93
N LYS A 336 -28.50 17.96 -9.33
CA LYS A 336 -29.82 18.32 -9.85
C LYS A 336 -29.72 18.99 -11.21
N ILE A 337 -28.78 19.95 -11.36
CA ILE A 337 -28.54 20.65 -12.63
C ILE A 337 -28.15 19.63 -13.71
N GLY A 338 -27.18 18.73 -13.41
CA GLY A 338 -26.74 17.70 -14.36
C GLY A 338 -27.87 16.78 -14.83
N ARG A 339 -28.82 16.43 -13.96
CA ARG A 339 -29.98 15.58 -14.32
C ARG A 339 -31.05 16.31 -15.13
N ALA A 340 -31.10 17.63 -15.03
CA ALA A 340 -32.10 18.43 -15.78
C ALA A 340 -31.65 18.69 -17.24
N HIS A 341 -30.40 18.39 -17.58
CA HIS A 341 -29.81 18.60 -18.91
C HIS A 341 -29.44 17.29 -19.63
N VAL A 342 -29.83 16.12 -19.09
CA VAL A 342 -29.76 14.79 -19.70
C VAL A 342 -31.20 14.31 -19.98
#